data_129124c83f42ce67512d1cd94a2598cb
#
_entry.id   129124c83f42ce67512d1cd94a2598cb
#
_cell.length_a   1.000
_cell.length_b   1.000
_cell.length_c   1.000
_cell.angle_alpha   90.00
_cell.angle_beta   90.00
_cell.angle_gamma   90.00
#
_symmetry.space_group_name_H-M   'P 1'
#
loop_
_entity.id
_entity.type
_entity.pdbx_description
1 polymer ?
#
loop_
_entity_poly.entity_id
_entity_poly.type
_entity_poly.pdbx_seq_one_letter_code
_entity_poly.pdbx_strand_id
1 'polypeptide(L)'
;MKLNPSKCVFGVTAGKFLGFMVSQRGIEVNSEKVRAILELEPLRTVKAMQSLNGKVAALNRFVSKATNKCLPFFQVLKKSFEWTDECQKAFEDLKKYLSSPPLLSPSMPEEELYLYIAVLQAAVSAALVRDEGSLQRPVYFISRAF
;
A
#
# COMPACT_ATOMS: atom_id res chain seq x y z
N MET A 1 -11.08 -6.29 28.59
CA MET A 1 -11.43 -6.23 27.16
C MET A 1 -12.63 -7.15 26.94
N LYS A 2 -13.72 -6.66 26.31
CA LYS A 2 -14.88 -7.51 25.97
C LYS A 2 -14.82 -7.87 24.49
N LEU A 3 -14.89 -9.15 24.17
CA LEU A 3 -15.02 -9.63 22.80
C LEU A 3 -16.49 -9.54 22.37
N ASN A 4 -16.71 -9.16 21.11
CA ASN A 4 -18.06 -9.19 20.52
C ASN A 4 -18.21 -10.46 19.67
N PRO A 5 -18.98 -11.47 20.13
CA PRO A 5 -19.09 -12.75 19.42
C PRO A 5 -19.65 -12.60 17.99
N SER A 6 -20.52 -11.63 17.76
CA SER A 6 -21.12 -11.38 16.42
C SER A 6 -20.11 -10.85 15.39
N LYS A 7 -18.92 -10.40 15.83
CA LYS A 7 -17.81 -9.98 14.97
C LYS A 7 -16.70 -11.03 14.88
N CYS A 8 -16.83 -12.14 15.59
CA CYS A 8 -15.86 -13.23 15.55
C CYS A 8 -16.28 -14.24 14.48
N VAL A 9 -15.32 -14.68 13.71
CA VAL A 9 -15.51 -15.71 12.67
C VAL A 9 -14.53 -16.85 12.97
N PHE A 10 -15.01 -18.08 12.97
CA PHE A 10 -14.24 -19.28 13.29
C PHE A 10 -14.31 -20.28 12.14
N GLY A 11 -13.28 -21.12 11.98
CA GLY A 11 -13.26 -22.19 10.99
C GLY A 11 -13.24 -21.72 9.54
N VAL A 12 -12.65 -20.54 9.27
CA VAL A 12 -12.56 -19.96 7.92
C VAL A 12 -11.13 -20.06 7.39
N THR A 13 -11.01 -20.21 6.07
CA THR A 13 -9.72 -20.24 5.36
C THR A 13 -9.14 -18.86 5.09
N ALA A 14 -9.97 -17.83 5.14
CA ALA A 14 -9.59 -16.43 5.00
C ALA A 14 -10.57 -15.51 5.72
N GLY A 15 -10.11 -14.34 6.16
CA GLY A 15 -10.96 -13.38 6.86
C GLY A 15 -10.42 -11.96 6.81
N LYS A 16 -11.31 -10.98 7.02
CA LYS A 16 -10.93 -9.57 7.19
C LYS A 16 -10.40 -9.35 8.60
N PHE A 17 -9.16 -8.88 8.71
CA PHE A 17 -8.53 -8.51 9.98
C PHE A 17 -7.81 -7.17 9.87
N LEU A 18 -8.13 -6.21 10.73
CA LEU A 18 -7.57 -4.86 10.73
C LEU A 18 -7.60 -4.16 9.35
N GLY A 19 -8.61 -4.47 8.54
CA GLY A 19 -8.78 -3.90 7.21
C GLY A 19 -7.95 -4.56 6.10
N PHE A 20 -7.38 -5.73 6.37
CA PHE A 20 -6.68 -6.59 5.41
C PHE A 20 -7.42 -7.91 5.25
N MET A 21 -7.16 -8.59 4.14
CA MET A 21 -7.56 -9.99 3.97
C MET A 21 -6.38 -10.87 4.40
N VAL A 22 -6.61 -11.73 5.37
CA VAL A 22 -5.61 -12.68 5.89
C VAL A 22 -6.04 -14.08 5.52
N SER A 23 -5.13 -14.85 4.92
CA SER A 23 -5.34 -16.24 4.51
C SER A 23 -4.09 -17.06 4.79
N GLN A 24 -4.12 -18.36 4.54
CA GLN A 24 -2.91 -19.20 4.62
C GLN A 24 -1.83 -18.78 3.60
N ARG A 25 -2.22 -18.15 2.48
CA ARG A 25 -1.30 -17.67 1.45
C ARG A 25 -0.56 -16.40 1.87
N GLY A 26 -1.06 -15.69 2.88
CA GLY A 26 -0.50 -14.44 3.36
C GLY A 26 -1.53 -13.34 3.59
N ILE A 27 -1.06 -12.10 3.48
CA ILE A 27 -1.86 -10.90 3.70
C ILE A 27 -2.10 -10.21 2.36
N GLU A 28 -3.36 -10.03 2.02
CA GLU A 28 -3.80 -9.34 0.82
C GLU A 28 -4.45 -7.99 1.17
N VAL A 29 -4.37 -7.07 0.24
CA VAL A 29 -5.08 -5.80 0.36
C VAL A 29 -6.61 -6.04 0.27
N ASN A 30 -7.38 -5.29 1.03
CA ASN A 30 -8.83 -5.34 0.89
C ASN A 30 -9.25 -4.75 -0.47
N SER A 31 -9.91 -5.55 -1.30
CA SER A 31 -10.39 -5.19 -2.63
C SER A 31 -11.28 -3.94 -2.64
N GLU A 32 -12.09 -3.72 -1.60
CA GLU A 32 -12.92 -2.52 -1.45
C GLU A 32 -12.07 -1.24 -1.35
N LYS A 33 -10.93 -1.30 -0.63
CA LYS A 33 -10.00 -0.16 -0.52
C LYS A 33 -9.28 0.12 -1.83
N VAL A 34 -8.91 -0.92 -2.56
CA VAL A 34 -8.31 -0.78 -3.89
C VAL A 34 -9.31 -0.17 -4.84
N ARG A 35 -10.52 -0.74 -4.92
CA ARG A 35 -11.59 -0.25 -5.78
C ARG A 35 -11.92 1.22 -5.52
N ALA A 36 -11.96 1.63 -4.26
CA ALA A 36 -12.18 3.02 -3.86
C ALA A 36 -11.10 4.02 -4.38
N ILE A 37 -9.96 3.52 -4.87
CA ILE A 37 -8.94 4.34 -5.56
C ILE A 37 -9.08 4.20 -7.08
N LEU A 38 -9.32 2.99 -7.57
CA LEU A 38 -9.44 2.73 -9.01
C LEU A 38 -10.62 3.48 -9.64
N GLU A 39 -11.73 3.63 -8.91
CA GLU A 39 -12.94 4.35 -9.33
C GLU A 39 -12.83 5.88 -9.22
N LEU A 40 -11.74 6.42 -8.65
CA LEU A 40 -11.57 7.87 -8.57
C LEU A 40 -11.30 8.47 -9.95
N GLU A 41 -11.97 9.58 -10.23
CA GLU A 41 -11.65 10.46 -11.36
C GLU A 41 -10.45 11.37 -11.03
N PRO A 42 -9.84 12.05 -12.02
CA PRO A 42 -8.79 13.02 -11.77
C PRO A 42 -9.23 14.07 -10.76
N LEU A 43 -8.38 14.34 -9.77
CA LEU A 43 -8.75 15.11 -8.60
C LEU A 43 -8.69 16.61 -8.88
N ARG A 44 -9.76 17.32 -8.61
CA ARG A 44 -9.88 18.75 -8.89
C ARG A 44 -9.85 19.64 -7.65
N THR A 45 -9.70 19.05 -6.46
CA THR A 45 -9.72 19.81 -5.20
C THR A 45 -8.66 19.31 -4.23
N VAL A 46 -8.17 20.20 -3.37
CA VAL A 46 -7.26 19.88 -2.26
C VAL A 46 -7.83 18.76 -1.38
N LYS A 47 -9.13 18.85 -1.05
CA LYS A 47 -9.80 17.85 -0.21
C LYS A 47 -9.82 16.46 -0.85
N ALA A 48 -10.05 16.38 -2.17
CA ALA A 48 -10.01 15.11 -2.90
C ALA A 48 -8.58 14.53 -2.91
N MET A 49 -7.56 15.36 -3.08
CA MET A 49 -6.15 14.96 -3.00
C MET A 49 -5.77 14.47 -1.60
N GLN A 50 -6.18 15.15 -0.56
CA GLN A 50 -5.96 14.70 0.84
C GLN A 50 -6.63 13.35 1.08
N SER A 51 -7.85 13.16 0.55
CA SER A 51 -8.57 11.87 0.63
C SER A 51 -7.81 10.76 -0.09
N LEU A 52 -7.28 11.00 -1.31
CA LEU A 52 -6.44 10.04 -2.02
C LEU A 52 -5.20 9.68 -1.18
N ASN A 53 -4.48 10.67 -0.66
CA ASN A 53 -3.29 10.43 0.16
C ASN A 53 -3.61 9.58 1.40
N GLY A 54 -4.74 9.84 2.07
CA GLY A 54 -5.20 9.01 3.18
C GLY A 54 -5.52 7.57 2.78
N LYS A 55 -6.15 7.36 1.61
CA LYS A 55 -6.41 6.02 1.08
C LYS A 55 -5.11 5.28 0.74
N VAL A 56 -4.15 5.96 0.10
CA VAL A 56 -2.84 5.37 -0.23
C VAL A 56 -2.03 5.06 1.04
N ALA A 57 -2.05 5.95 2.03
CA ALA A 57 -1.39 5.71 3.31
C ALA A 57 -1.92 4.44 4.00
N ALA A 58 -3.23 4.17 3.92
CA ALA A 58 -3.83 2.95 4.44
C ALA A 58 -3.39 1.67 3.68
N LEU A 59 -2.83 1.82 2.47
CA LEU A 59 -2.30 0.73 1.64
C LEU A 59 -0.76 0.70 1.60
N ASN A 60 -0.08 1.55 2.38
CA ASN A 60 1.36 1.77 2.30
C ASN A 60 2.19 0.46 2.36
N ARG A 61 1.78 -0.50 3.19
CA ARG A 61 2.47 -1.79 3.32
C ARG A 61 2.41 -2.68 2.07
N PHE A 62 1.52 -2.40 1.12
CA PHE A 62 1.37 -3.11 -0.15
C PHE A 62 1.97 -2.35 -1.33
N VAL A 63 2.36 -1.10 -1.13
CA VAL A 63 2.86 -0.25 -2.21
C VAL A 63 4.37 -0.05 -2.04
N SER A 64 5.14 -0.75 -2.86
CA SER A 64 6.58 -0.53 -2.88
C SER A 64 6.89 0.92 -3.28
N LYS A 65 7.80 1.58 -2.53
CA LYS A 65 8.18 2.97 -2.76
C LYS A 65 6.96 3.92 -2.83
N ALA A 66 5.97 3.71 -1.93
CA ALA A 66 4.71 4.45 -1.92
C ALA A 66 4.93 5.97 -1.91
N THR A 67 5.85 6.47 -1.08
CA THR A 67 6.15 7.89 -1.00
C THR A 67 6.64 8.45 -2.33
N ASN A 68 7.51 7.72 -3.05
CA ASN A 68 8.01 8.19 -4.35
C ASN A 68 6.89 8.26 -5.39
N LYS A 69 6.00 7.27 -5.42
CA LYS A 69 4.83 7.27 -6.30
C LYS A 69 3.86 8.42 -6.00
N CYS A 70 3.83 8.89 -4.76
CA CYS A 70 2.94 9.96 -4.31
C CYS A 70 3.62 11.34 -4.20
N LEU A 71 4.91 11.45 -4.50
CA LEU A 71 5.64 12.73 -4.45
C LEU A 71 4.94 13.87 -5.21
N PRO A 72 4.46 13.70 -6.47
CA PRO A 72 3.77 14.75 -7.18
C PRO A 72 2.53 15.26 -6.42
N PHE A 73 1.80 14.36 -5.77
CA PHE A 73 0.62 14.73 -4.97
C PHE A 73 0.98 15.57 -3.74
N PHE A 74 2.09 15.24 -3.06
CA PHE A 74 2.57 16.02 -1.92
C PHE A 74 3.07 17.41 -2.33
N GLN A 75 3.72 17.52 -3.48
CA GLN A 75 4.21 18.79 -4.01
C GLN A 75 3.07 19.75 -4.34
N VAL A 76 2.02 19.25 -4.96
CA VAL A 76 0.82 20.04 -5.30
C VAL A 76 0.09 20.51 -4.05
N LEU A 77 0.06 19.72 -2.97
CA LEU A 77 -0.55 20.13 -1.70
C LEU A 77 0.24 21.21 -0.95
N LYS A 78 1.56 21.30 -1.18
CA LYS A 78 2.43 22.32 -0.54
C LYS A 78 2.41 23.66 -1.27
N LYS A 79 2.01 23.68 -2.55
CA LYS A 79 1.89 24.88 -3.39
C LYS A 79 0.42 25.24 -3.62
N SER A 80 0.14 26.19 -4.50
CA SER A 80 -1.23 26.40 -4.99
C SER A 80 -1.68 25.11 -5.71
N PHE A 81 -2.86 24.58 -5.33
CA PHE A 81 -3.37 23.35 -5.91
C PHE A 81 -3.60 23.52 -7.40
N GLU A 82 -2.81 22.80 -8.19
CA GLU A 82 -2.96 22.70 -9.64
C GLU A 82 -2.69 21.25 -10.06
N TRP A 83 -3.63 20.64 -10.77
CA TRP A 83 -3.47 19.27 -11.27
C TRP A 83 -2.56 19.30 -12.50
N THR A 84 -1.33 18.79 -12.36
CA THR A 84 -0.31 18.76 -13.40
C THR A 84 -0.30 17.44 -14.15
N ASP A 85 0.33 17.41 -15.33
CA ASP A 85 0.53 16.17 -16.09
C ASP A 85 1.34 15.12 -15.29
N GLU A 86 2.27 15.59 -14.45
CA GLU A 86 3.01 14.70 -13.55
C GLU A 86 2.09 14.03 -12.52
N CYS A 87 1.10 14.77 -11.99
CA CYS A 87 0.08 14.20 -11.10
C CYS A 87 -0.79 13.20 -11.85
N GLN A 88 -1.20 13.52 -13.08
CA GLN A 88 -1.99 12.61 -13.90
C GLN A 88 -1.24 11.30 -14.14
N LYS A 89 0.00 11.37 -14.57
CA LYS A 89 0.84 10.20 -14.80
C LYS A 89 1.04 9.38 -13.53
N ALA A 90 1.38 10.03 -12.41
CA ALA A 90 1.55 9.36 -11.12
C ALA A 90 0.26 8.67 -10.65
N PHE A 91 -0.90 9.27 -10.96
CA PHE A 91 -2.21 8.71 -10.63
C PHE A 91 -2.53 7.47 -11.47
N GLU A 92 -2.24 7.49 -12.76
CA GLU A 92 -2.40 6.36 -13.66
C GLU A 92 -1.45 5.20 -13.29
N ASP A 93 -0.19 5.50 -13.01
CA ASP A 93 0.80 4.52 -12.57
C ASP A 93 0.40 3.88 -11.22
N LEU A 94 -0.15 4.66 -10.30
CA LEU A 94 -0.69 4.17 -9.05
C LEU A 94 -1.89 3.24 -9.26
N LYS A 95 -2.84 3.62 -10.11
CA LYS A 95 -3.99 2.77 -10.48
C LYS A 95 -3.53 1.47 -11.13
N LYS A 96 -2.61 1.55 -12.08
CA LYS A 96 -2.03 0.37 -12.74
C LYS A 96 -1.37 -0.57 -11.73
N TYR A 97 -0.60 -0.03 -10.80
CA TYR A 97 0.02 -0.82 -9.73
C TYR A 97 -1.03 -1.51 -8.84
N LEU A 98 -2.06 -0.76 -8.44
CA LEU A 98 -3.12 -1.28 -7.55
C LEU A 98 -4.09 -2.23 -8.25
N SER A 99 -4.10 -2.30 -9.59
CA SER A 99 -4.89 -3.30 -10.32
C SER A 99 -4.38 -4.74 -10.10
N SER A 100 -3.09 -4.88 -9.73
CA SER A 100 -2.48 -6.17 -9.37
C SER A 100 -1.53 -5.99 -8.18
N PRO A 101 -2.07 -5.73 -6.98
CA PRO A 101 -1.25 -5.48 -5.80
C PRO A 101 -0.53 -6.78 -5.38
N PRO A 102 0.68 -6.67 -4.81
CA PRO A 102 1.41 -7.83 -4.37
C PRO A 102 0.72 -8.52 -3.20
N LEU A 103 0.77 -9.84 -3.19
CA LEU A 103 0.50 -10.66 -2.01
C LEU A 103 1.70 -10.54 -1.07
N LEU A 104 1.48 -10.18 0.19
CA LEU A 104 2.51 -10.23 1.21
C LEU A 104 2.57 -11.62 1.82
N SER A 105 3.71 -12.28 1.67
CA SER A 105 3.94 -13.62 2.22
C SER A 105 4.13 -13.58 3.72
N PRO A 106 3.64 -14.58 4.47
CA PRO A 106 4.01 -14.73 5.88
C PRO A 106 5.50 -15.09 5.98
N SER A 107 6.17 -14.59 7.03
CA SER A 107 7.47 -15.09 7.41
C SER A 107 7.34 -16.44 8.10
N MET A 108 8.33 -17.31 7.90
CA MET A 108 8.41 -18.60 8.59
C MET A 108 9.36 -18.50 9.79
N PRO A 109 9.18 -19.29 10.84
CA PRO A 109 10.16 -19.37 11.93
C PRO A 109 11.54 -19.74 11.38
N GLU A 110 12.57 -19.09 11.90
CA GLU A 110 14.01 -19.37 11.63
C GLU A 110 14.45 -19.19 10.17
N GLU A 111 13.62 -18.55 9.29
CA GLU A 111 14.06 -18.21 7.94
C GLU A 111 14.86 -16.91 7.90
N GLU A 112 15.80 -16.81 6.98
CA GLU A 112 16.50 -15.56 6.69
C GLU A 112 15.62 -14.63 5.88
N LEU A 113 15.56 -13.37 6.29
CA LEU A 113 14.85 -12.31 5.59
C LEU A 113 15.85 -11.26 5.08
N TYR A 114 15.63 -10.80 3.87
CA TYR A 114 16.46 -9.77 3.25
C TYR A 114 15.78 -8.41 3.34
N LEU A 115 16.50 -7.42 3.85
CA LEU A 115 16.03 -6.04 3.95
C LEU A 115 16.71 -5.18 2.87
N TYR A 116 15.94 -4.75 1.89
CA TYR A 116 16.38 -3.79 0.88
C TYR A 116 15.98 -2.38 1.31
N ILE A 117 16.93 -1.47 1.36
CA ILE A 117 16.71 -0.07 1.73
C ILE A 117 17.10 0.82 0.55
N ALA A 118 16.24 1.77 0.21
CA ALA A 118 16.50 2.81 -0.77
C ALA A 118 16.28 4.18 -0.13
N VAL A 119 17.30 5.04 -0.23
CA VAL A 119 17.26 6.41 0.28
C VAL A 119 17.33 7.37 -0.90
N LEU A 120 16.40 8.32 -0.94
CA LEU A 120 16.35 9.43 -1.89
C LEU A 120 16.35 10.75 -1.13
N GLN A 121 16.53 11.88 -1.83
CA GLN A 121 16.55 13.21 -1.20
C GLN A 121 15.29 13.54 -0.40
N ALA A 122 14.13 13.02 -0.80
CA ALA A 122 12.84 13.36 -0.20
C ALA A 122 12.15 12.20 0.52
N ALA A 123 12.74 10.99 0.49
CA ALA A 123 12.08 9.80 1.03
C ALA A 123 13.04 8.66 1.32
N VAL A 124 12.68 7.83 2.29
CA VAL A 124 13.26 6.51 2.52
C VAL A 124 12.20 5.43 2.26
N SER A 125 12.62 4.33 1.67
CA SER A 125 11.77 3.16 1.44
C SER A 125 12.52 1.90 1.79
N ALA A 126 11.82 0.90 2.33
CA ALA A 126 12.39 -0.41 2.56
C ALA A 126 11.42 -1.51 2.12
N ALA A 127 11.99 -2.62 1.70
CA ALA A 127 11.29 -3.85 1.39
C ALA A 127 11.92 -5.00 2.18
N LEU A 128 11.11 -5.68 2.98
CA LEU A 128 11.48 -6.92 3.62
C LEU A 128 10.97 -8.07 2.74
N VAL A 129 11.85 -8.95 2.36
CA VAL A 129 11.53 -10.08 1.48
C VAL A 129 12.07 -11.38 2.05
N ARG A 130 11.40 -12.47 1.74
CA ARG A 130 11.89 -13.83 1.93
C ARG A 130 12.40 -14.38 0.61
N ASP A 131 13.38 -15.24 0.67
CA ASP A 131 13.97 -15.89 -0.49
C ASP A 131 13.53 -17.35 -0.55
N GLU A 132 12.92 -17.74 -1.66
CA GLU A 132 12.55 -19.13 -1.95
C GLU A 132 13.51 -19.73 -3.02
N GLY A 133 14.75 -19.24 -3.06
CA GLY A 133 15.80 -19.68 -3.98
C GLY A 133 15.73 -19.00 -5.35
N SER A 134 14.71 -19.26 -6.15
CA SER A 134 14.55 -18.62 -7.47
C SER A 134 13.61 -17.40 -7.46
N LEU A 135 12.89 -17.18 -6.37
CA LEU A 135 11.87 -16.15 -6.27
C LEU A 135 11.92 -15.45 -4.92
N GLN A 136 12.01 -14.13 -4.94
CA GLN A 136 11.87 -13.29 -3.76
C GLN A 136 10.41 -12.87 -3.58
N ARG A 137 9.85 -13.16 -2.41
CA ARG A 137 8.48 -12.79 -2.05
C ARG A 137 8.46 -11.66 -1.04
N PRO A 138 7.67 -10.61 -1.27
CA PRO A 138 7.56 -9.53 -0.32
C PRO A 138 6.84 -10.00 0.96
N VAL A 139 7.41 -9.61 2.11
CA VAL A 139 6.81 -9.77 3.43
C VAL A 139 6.24 -8.44 3.91
N TYR A 140 6.96 -7.34 3.65
CA TYR A 140 6.55 -6.03 4.10
C TYR A 140 7.18 -4.91 3.27
N PHE A 141 6.41 -3.86 2.97
CA PHE A 141 6.93 -2.62 2.43
C PHE A 141 6.71 -1.48 3.42
N ILE A 142 7.66 -0.55 3.47
CA ILE A 142 7.52 0.71 4.18
C ILE A 142 8.12 1.84 3.34
N SER A 143 7.52 3.02 3.42
CA SER A 143 8.04 4.22 2.77
C SER A 143 7.63 5.44 3.59
N ARG A 144 8.57 6.40 3.75
CA ARG A 144 8.36 7.61 4.52
C ARG A 144 9.00 8.80 3.79
N ALA A 145 8.27 9.91 3.70
CA ALA A 145 8.81 11.20 3.29
C ALA A 145 9.56 11.88 4.45
N PHE A 146 10.56 12.68 4.12
CA PHE A 146 11.27 13.57 5.04
C PHE A 146 10.53 14.90 5.20
#